data_973c6ccc8a47610ca0ab64c8e8b9faea
#
_entry.id   973c6ccc8a47610ca0ab64c8e8b9faea
#
_cell.length_a   1.000
_cell.length_b   1.000
_cell.length_c   1.000
_cell.angle_alpha   90.00
_cell.angle_beta   90.00
_cell.angle_gamma   90.00
#
_symmetry.space_group_name_H-M   'P 1'
#
loop_
_entity.id
_entity.type
_entity.pdbx_description
1 polymer ?
#
loop_
_entity_poly.entity_id
_entity_poly.type
_entity_poly.pdbx_seq_one_letter_code
_entity_poly.pdbx_strand_id
1 'polypeptide(L)'
;MPRPIGLIFAAAAILVSPVFVSPVYAATCPAPLAQSSRLVLVTTQSMDTALATLQLFTRRSANMPWKRVGAAEPAVVGKAGLGWGYPFLDVKDSEEPEKFEGDNRTPAGFFRIGPSFGFAPSRRRGYIELKSGETVCVEDPSSPFYNTITKRSDIGAVEADDMRSSALYRSGLFVDYPSDRATRRGSCIFIHIWSAPDTGTSGCVGLPEARVEALQEFSRAGAVLAILPATAFDRFQSCLPVPLPSARPRESGDPALGLGFPLSRE
;
A
#
# COMPACT_ATOMS: atom_id res chain seq x y z
N MET A 1 3.65 -94.17 12.04
CA MET A 1 2.98 -93.02 12.67
C MET A 1 3.58 -91.75 12.10
N PRO A 2 2.90 -91.04 11.20
CA PRO A 2 3.39 -89.74 10.64
C PRO A 2 3.04 -88.57 11.54
N ARG A 3 4.02 -87.70 11.68
CA ARG A 3 3.89 -86.42 12.41
C ARG A 3 3.22 -85.35 11.54
N PRO A 4 2.34 -84.49 12.05
CA PRO A 4 1.77 -83.41 11.27
C PRO A 4 2.73 -82.18 11.18
N ILE A 5 2.87 -81.69 9.96
CA ILE A 5 3.60 -80.47 9.63
C ILE A 5 2.65 -79.26 9.93
N GLY A 6 3.01 -78.49 10.94
CA GLY A 6 2.26 -77.27 11.24
C GLY A 6 2.65 -76.10 10.30
N LEU A 7 1.70 -75.58 9.51
CA LEU A 7 1.85 -74.33 8.75
C LEU A 7 1.77 -73.12 9.68
N ILE A 8 2.85 -72.34 9.75
CA ILE A 8 2.85 -71.06 10.43
C ILE A 8 2.42 -69.95 9.42
N PHE A 9 1.25 -69.41 9.58
CA PHE A 9 0.84 -68.19 8.84
C PHE A 9 1.40 -66.95 9.52
N ALA A 10 2.35 -66.30 8.85
CA ALA A 10 2.82 -64.96 9.27
C ALA A 10 1.82 -63.92 8.78
N ALA A 11 1.10 -63.28 9.70
CA ALA A 11 0.24 -62.13 9.39
C ALA A 11 1.11 -60.87 9.31
N ALA A 12 1.25 -60.30 8.12
CA ALA A 12 1.89 -59.01 7.91
C ALA A 12 0.90 -57.87 8.31
N ALA A 13 1.16 -57.19 9.41
CA ALA A 13 0.43 -56.01 9.81
C ALA A 13 0.87 -54.80 8.97
N ILE A 14 -0.01 -54.31 8.10
CA ILE A 14 0.21 -53.07 7.35
C ILE A 14 -0.04 -51.89 8.31
N LEU A 15 1.03 -51.23 8.73
CA LEU A 15 0.96 -49.96 9.49
C LEU A 15 0.56 -48.80 8.54
N VAL A 16 -0.71 -48.42 8.55
CA VAL A 16 -1.20 -47.24 7.87
C VAL A 16 -0.91 -46.04 8.79
N SER A 17 0.14 -45.29 8.45
CA SER A 17 0.41 -44.00 9.15
C SER A 17 -0.64 -42.97 8.80
N PRO A 18 -1.29 -42.30 9.78
CA PRO A 18 -2.21 -41.22 9.49
C PRO A 18 -1.43 -40.04 8.90
N VAL A 19 -1.79 -39.63 7.68
CA VAL A 19 -1.33 -38.37 7.08
C VAL A 19 -2.07 -37.26 7.79
N PHE A 20 -1.40 -36.56 8.71
CA PHE A 20 -1.92 -35.33 9.28
C PHE A 20 -1.90 -34.26 8.21
N VAL A 21 -3.03 -34.05 7.55
CA VAL A 21 -3.28 -32.87 6.71
C VAL A 21 -3.53 -31.70 7.69
N SER A 22 -2.50 -30.91 7.95
CA SER A 22 -2.66 -29.65 8.67
C SER A 22 -3.65 -28.78 7.90
N PRO A 23 -4.70 -28.20 8.53
CA PRO A 23 -5.57 -27.25 7.86
C PRO A 23 -4.73 -26.05 7.44
N VAL A 24 -4.59 -25.85 6.13
CA VAL A 24 -4.07 -24.58 5.61
C VAL A 24 -5.13 -23.54 5.92
N TYR A 25 -4.94 -22.79 7.00
CA TYR A 25 -5.73 -21.60 7.25
C TYR A 25 -5.49 -20.66 6.08
N ALA A 26 -6.48 -20.50 5.22
CA ALA A 26 -6.46 -19.45 4.22
C ALA A 26 -6.31 -18.12 4.98
N ALA A 27 -5.19 -17.43 4.78
CA ALA A 27 -4.95 -16.14 5.43
C ALA A 27 -6.12 -15.22 5.11
N THR A 28 -6.81 -14.74 6.13
CA THR A 28 -7.92 -13.79 5.96
C THR A 28 -7.35 -12.49 5.44
N CYS A 29 -7.89 -12.01 4.31
CA CYS A 29 -7.44 -10.75 3.74
C CYS A 29 -7.65 -9.59 4.72
N PRO A 30 -6.70 -8.63 4.80
CA PRO A 30 -6.85 -7.44 5.63
C PRO A 30 -8.21 -6.76 5.41
N ALA A 31 -8.89 -6.38 6.49
CA ALA A 31 -10.27 -5.89 6.44
C ALA A 31 -10.50 -4.74 5.45
N PRO A 32 -9.62 -3.72 5.35
CA PRO A 32 -9.77 -2.66 4.33
C PRO A 32 -9.77 -3.22 2.91
N LEU A 33 -8.89 -4.19 2.60
CA LEU A 33 -8.80 -4.82 1.28
C LEU A 33 -10.00 -5.74 1.02
N ALA A 34 -10.40 -6.55 2.00
CA ALA A 34 -11.51 -7.49 1.85
C ALA A 34 -12.83 -6.77 1.52
N GLN A 35 -13.05 -5.58 2.05
CA GLN A 35 -14.29 -4.80 1.91
C GLN A 35 -14.30 -3.86 0.70
N SER A 36 -13.16 -3.67 0.00
CA SER A 36 -13.06 -2.70 -1.09
C SER A 36 -13.28 -3.33 -2.46
N SER A 37 -13.89 -2.57 -3.37
CA SER A 37 -13.96 -2.87 -4.81
C SER A 37 -12.91 -2.10 -5.64
N ARG A 38 -12.12 -1.23 -5.02
CA ARG A 38 -11.08 -0.41 -5.64
C ARG A 38 -9.79 -0.49 -4.84
N LEU A 39 -8.69 -0.75 -5.52
CA LEU A 39 -7.36 -0.88 -4.93
C LEU A 39 -6.38 0.06 -5.65
N VAL A 40 -5.71 0.87 -4.86
CA VAL A 40 -4.51 1.63 -5.23
C VAL A 40 -3.34 0.85 -4.63
N LEU A 41 -2.54 0.22 -5.47
CA LEU A 41 -1.39 -0.56 -5.05
C LEU A 41 -0.12 0.22 -5.31
N VAL A 42 0.61 0.54 -4.26
CA VAL A 42 1.94 1.17 -4.30
C VAL A 42 2.96 0.12 -3.89
N THR A 43 3.91 -0.16 -4.77
CA THR A 43 4.90 -1.22 -4.57
C THR A 43 6.30 -0.65 -4.67
N THR A 44 7.14 -0.93 -3.68
CA THR A 44 8.57 -0.71 -3.71
C THR A 44 9.31 -2.02 -3.95
N GLN A 45 10.56 -1.97 -4.38
CA GLN A 45 11.36 -3.18 -4.56
C GLN A 45 11.78 -3.79 -3.22
N SER A 46 12.05 -2.96 -2.22
CA SER A 46 12.42 -3.37 -0.85
C SER A 46 11.88 -2.36 0.16
N MET A 47 12.10 -2.63 1.45
CA MET A 47 11.75 -1.69 2.53
C MET A 47 12.54 -0.38 2.50
N ASP A 48 13.72 -0.33 1.89
CA ASP A 48 14.66 0.78 1.99
C ASP A 48 14.77 1.65 0.72
N THR A 49 13.85 1.49 -0.25
CA THR A 49 13.82 2.32 -1.45
C THR A 49 12.68 3.33 -1.43
N ALA A 50 12.99 4.57 -1.83
CA ALA A 50 11.97 5.62 -2.01
C ALA A 50 11.21 5.49 -3.34
N LEU A 51 11.78 4.78 -4.32
CA LEU A 51 11.16 4.60 -5.63
C LEU A 51 10.08 3.53 -5.55
N ALA A 52 8.92 3.86 -6.10
CA ALA A 52 7.75 3.00 -6.08
C ALA A 52 7.05 2.97 -7.43
N THR A 53 6.15 2.01 -7.59
CA THR A 53 5.24 1.90 -8.71
C THR A 53 3.81 1.92 -8.18
N LEU A 54 2.93 2.71 -8.80
CA LEU A 54 1.51 2.73 -8.52
C LEU A 54 0.75 1.98 -9.60
N GLN A 55 -0.17 1.11 -9.21
CA GLN A 55 -1.08 0.40 -10.10
C GLN A 55 -2.51 0.40 -9.53
N LEU A 56 -3.49 0.69 -10.39
CA LEU A 56 -4.90 0.66 -10.00
C LEU A 56 -5.56 -0.66 -10.37
N PHE A 57 -6.50 -1.08 -9.51
CA PHE A 57 -7.32 -2.26 -9.75
C PHE A 57 -8.76 -2.02 -9.31
N THR A 58 -9.69 -2.73 -9.96
CA THR A 58 -11.11 -2.77 -9.58
C THR A 58 -11.60 -4.21 -9.55
N ARG A 59 -12.66 -4.46 -8.78
CA ARG A 59 -13.44 -5.71 -8.80
C ARG A 59 -14.90 -5.41 -8.57
N ARG A 60 -15.78 -6.28 -9.06
CA ARG A 60 -17.24 -6.07 -8.92
C ARG A 60 -17.73 -6.28 -7.48
N SER A 61 -17.13 -7.20 -6.76
CA SER A 61 -17.42 -7.50 -5.35
C SER A 61 -16.20 -8.13 -4.68
N ALA A 62 -16.23 -8.27 -3.35
CA ALA A 62 -15.14 -8.80 -2.55
C ALA A 62 -14.61 -10.17 -3.00
N ASN A 63 -15.51 -11.04 -3.52
CA ASN A 63 -15.18 -12.41 -3.93
C ASN A 63 -14.75 -12.52 -5.40
N MET A 64 -14.69 -11.42 -6.12
CA MET A 64 -14.31 -11.41 -7.53
C MET A 64 -12.84 -11.05 -7.69
N PRO A 65 -12.17 -11.58 -8.72
CA PRO A 65 -10.77 -11.27 -8.99
C PRO A 65 -10.59 -9.79 -9.34
N TRP A 66 -9.45 -9.25 -8.93
CA TRP A 66 -9.02 -7.92 -9.28
C TRP A 66 -8.74 -7.79 -10.79
N LYS A 67 -9.22 -6.72 -11.38
CA LYS A 67 -8.93 -6.34 -12.77
C LYS A 67 -8.10 -5.07 -12.76
N ARG A 68 -7.00 -5.07 -13.49
CA ARG A 68 -6.13 -3.90 -13.65
C ARG A 68 -6.85 -2.78 -14.38
N VAL A 69 -6.56 -1.54 -13.98
CA VAL A 69 -7.02 -0.30 -14.60
C VAL A 69 -5.79 0.50 -15.02
N GLY A 70 -5.62 0.70 -16.32
CA GLY A 70 -4.49 1.43 -16.89
C GLY A 70 -3.13 0.72 -16.74
N ALA A 71 -2.06 1.43 -17.05
CA ALA A 71 -0.68 0.99 -16.87
C ALA A 71 -0.19 1.27 -15.45
N ALA A 72 0.89 0.61 -15.06
CA ALA A 72 1.65 0.96 -13.87
C ALA A 72 2.40 2.28 -14.11
N GLU A 73 2.50 3.11 -13.08
CA GLU A 73 3.08 4.44 -13.15
C GLU A 73 4.08 4.68 -12.02
N PRO A 74 5.08 5.55 -12.23
CA PRO A 74 6.04 5.91 -11.20
C PRO A 74 5.34 6.58 -10.00
N ALA A 75 5.84 6.27 -8.80
CA ALA A 75 5.47 6.90 -7.55
C ALA A 75 6.73 7.01 -6.67
N VAL A 76 6.66 7.83 -5.63
CA VAL A 76 7.68 7.88 -4.59
C VAL A 76 7.03 7.71 -3.22
N VAL A 77 7.79 7.15 -2.29
CA VAL A 77 7.41 6.99 -0.88
C VAL A 77 8.40 7.75 0.00
N GLY A 78 8.39 7.50 1.29
CA GLY A 78 9.35 8.10 2.23
C GLY A 78 10.79 7.94 1.76
N LYS A 79 11.62 8.98 1.96
CA LYS A 79 13.04 8.97 1.53
C LYS A 79 13.86 7.84 2.16
N ALA A 80 13.45 7.32 3.32
CA ALA A 80 14.00 6.13 3.96
C ALA A 80 13.23 4.83 3.59
N GLY A 81 12.30 4.88 2.61
CA GLY A 81 11.51 3.73 2.16
C GLY A 81 10.24 3.51 2.97
N LEU A 82 9.95 2.26 3.29
CA LEU A 82 8.77 1.80 4.02
C LEU A 82 9.11 1.39 5.45
N GLY A 83 8.12 1.46 6.34
CA GLY A 83 8.13 0.83 7.67
C GLY A 83 6.75 0.25 7.95
N TRP A 84 6.65 -0.92 8.57
CA TRP A 84 5.36 -1.53 8.86
C TRP A 84 4.50 -0.62 9.73
N GLY A 85 3.32 -0.31 9.23
CA GLY A 85 2.34 0.51 9.93
C GLY A 85 1.76 -0.20 11.14
N TYR A 86 1.34 0.56 12.15
CA TYR A 86 0.87 0.06 13.44
C TYR A 86 -0.10 -1.14 13.37
N PRO A 87 -1.10 -1.17 12.49
CA PRO A 87 -2.04 -2.30 12.43
C PRO A 87 -1.46 -3.57 11.79
N PHE A 88 -0.21 -3.54 11.31
CA PHE A 88 0.42 -4.62 10.55
C PHE A 88 1.78 -5.04 11.12
N LEU A 89 2.02 -4.78 12.40
CA LEU A 89 3.28 -5.14 13.06
C LEU A 89 3.45 -6.65 13.24
N ASP A 90 2.35 -7.39 13.28
CA ASP A 90 2.30 -8.85 13.40
C ASP A 90 2.68 -9.60 12.12
N VAL A 91 2.69 -8.90 10.97
CA VAL A 91 3.03 -9.51 9.68
C VAL A 91 4.47 -9.24 9.24
N LYS A 92 5.22 -8.41 9.99
CA LYS A 92 6.62 -8.10 9.67
C LYS A 92 7.56 -9.24 10.01
N ASP A 93 8.65 -9.35 9.27
CA ASP A 93 9.81 -10.16 9.66
C ASP A 93 10.66 -9.38 10.69
N SER A 94 11.46 -10.11 11.48
CA SER A 94 12.23 -9.51 12.60
C SER A 94 13.11 -8.33 12.19
N GLU A 95 13.71 -8.38 11.00
CA GLU A 95 14.64 -7.38 10.49
C GLU A 95 13.96 -6.23 9.74
N GLU A 96 12.65 -6.31 9.48
CA GLU A 96 11.95 -5.26 8.76
C GLU A 96 11.63 -4.07 9.68
N PRO A 97 11.79 -2.82 9.19
CA PRO A 97 11.54 -1.63 10.01
C PRO A 97 10.05 -1.44 10.32
N GLU A 98 9.77 -0.89 11.48
CA GLU A 98 8.47 -0.39 11.88
C GLU A 98 8.36 1.11 11.58
N LYS A 99 7.14 1.59 11.38
CA LYS A 99 6.86 3.02 11.18
C LYS A 99 6.85 3.77 12.51
N PHE A 100 7.59 4.89 12.55
CA PHE A 100 7.60 5.84 13.66
C PHE A 100 7.47 7.28 13.15
N GLU A 101 7.14 8.20 14.05
CA GLU A 101 7.13 9.63 13.75
C GLU A 101 8.55 10.12 13.41
N GLY A 102 8.68 10.93 12.34
CA GLY A 102 9.96 11.51 11.94
C GLY A 102 10.97 10.57 11.26
N ASP A 103 10.65 9.28 11.06
CA ASP A 103 11.54 8.27 10.47
C ASP A 103 11.74 8.38 8.96
N ASN A 104 11.00 9.27 8.32
CA ASN A 104 10.98 9.44 6.86
C ASN A 104 10.60 8.17 6.08
N ARG A 105 9.83 7.26 6.68
CA ARG A 105 9.30 6.04 6.06
C ARG A 105 7.80 6.18 5.84
N THR A 106 7.30 5.65 4.74
CA THR A 106 5.86 5.53 4.50
C THR A 106 5.34 4.25 5.19
N PRO A 107 4.18 4.29 5.87
CA PRO A 107 3.64 3.09 6.50
C PRO A 107 3.30 2.01 5.47
N ALA A 108 3.87 0.82 5.62
CA ALA A 108 3.49 -0.37 4.88
C ALA A 108 2.22 -0.98 5.47
N GLY A 109 1.32 -1.47 4.61
CA GLY A 109 0.05 -2.08 5.02
C GLY A 109 -1.11 -1.73 4.09
N PHE A 110 -2.33 -1.82 4.63
CA PHE A 110 -3.59 -1.62 3.90
C PHE A 110 -4.45 -0.59 4.62
N PHE A 111 -4.67 0.56 3.98
CA PHE A 111 -5.34 1.69 4.59
C PHE A 111 -6.51 2.15 3.71
N ARG A 112 -7.57 2.69 4.32
CA ARG A 112 -8.61 3.37 3.55
C ARG A 112 -8.07 4.68 3.01
N ILE A 113 -8.48 5.05 1.81
CA ILE A 113 -8.27 6.40 1.31
C ILE A 113 -9.41 7.26 1.85
N GLY A 114 -9.06 8.27 2.62
CA GLY A 114 -9.97 9.22 3.24
C GLY A 114 -10.36 10.38 2.31
N PRO A 115 -10.71 11.54 2.86
CA PRO A 115 -11.14 12.69 2.08
C PRO A 115 -10.03 13.21 1.16
N SER A 116 -10.42 13.70 -0.01
CA SER A 116 -9.55 14.50 -0.86
C SER A 116 -9.49 15.95 -0.37
N PHE A 117 -8.36 16.58 -0.65
CA PHE A 117 -8.13 17.98 -0.27
C PHE A 117 -7.40 18.76 -1.37
N GLY A 118 -7.34 20.07 -1.24
CA GLY A 118 -6.55 20.91 -2.12
C GLY A 118 -6.82 22.41 -1.90
N PHE A 119 -6.16 23.24 -2.72
CA PHE A 119 -6.22 24.71 -2.59
C PHE A 119 -7.45 25.33 -3.24
N ALA A 120 -7.93 24.74 -4.33
CA ALA A 120 -9.12 25.23 -5.00
C ALA A 120 -10.38 24.65 -4.35
N PRO A 121 -11.48 25.42 -4.28
CA PRO A 121 -12.74 24.90 -3.79
C PRO A 121 -13.28 23.78 -4.67
N SER A 122 -13.96 22.81 -4.08
CA SER A 122 -14.54 21.67 -4.81
C SER A 122 -15.92 21.32 -4.26
N ARG A 123 -16.81 20.86 -5.16
CA ARG A 123 -18.14 20.34 -4.79
C ARG A 123 -18.11 18.82 -4.45
N ARG A 124 -16.94 18.20 -4.41
CA ARG A 124 -16.82 16.78 -4.01
C ARG A 124 -17.25 16.62 -2.55
N ARG A 125 -18.07 15.61 -2.29
CA ARG A 125 -18.50 15.31 -0.92
C ARG A 125 -17.29 14.99 -0.04
N GLY A 126 -17.19 15.64 1.12
CA GLY A 126 -16.11 15.42 2.07
C GLY A 126 -14.77 16.03 1.65
N TYR A 127 -14.72 16.81 0.56
CA TYR A 127 -13.51 17.52 0.17
C TYR A 127 -13.14 18.59 1.19
N ILE A 128 -11.84 18.68 1.48
CA ILE A 128 -11.30 19.67 2.41
C ILE A 128 -10.57 20.75 1.60
N GLU A 129 -11.13 21.97 1.59
CA GLU A 129 -10.44 23.14 1.06
C GLU A 129 -9.37 23.58 2.06
N LEU A 130 -8.11 23.60 1.63
CA LEU A 130 -6.99 24.03 2.47
C LEU A 130 -6.89 25.56 2.47
N LYS A 131 -7.00 26.16 3.65
CA LYS A 131 -6.90 27.59 3.86
C LYS A 131 -5.66 27.92 4.68
N SER A 132 -4.87 28.89 4.23
CA SER A 132 -3.62 29.29 4.87
C SER A 132 -3.84 29.75 6.31
N GLY A 133 -3.07 29.22 7.23
CA GLY A 133 -3.18 29.50 8.66
C GLY A 133 -4.43 28.94 9.35
N GLU A 134 -5.40 28.38 8.57
CA GLU A 134 -6.66 27.88 9.13
C GLU A 134 -6.73 26.34 9.12
N THR A 135 -6.24 25.68 8.06
CA THR A 135 -6.33 24.23 7.91
C THR A 135 -5.00 23.58 8.24
N VAL A 136 -5.00 22.72 9.25
CA VAL A 136 -3.79 22.09 9.79
C VAL A 136 -3.96 20.58 9.92
N CYS A 137 -2.85 19.84 9.84
CA CYS A 137 -2.80 18.47 10.31
C CYS A 137 -2.04 18.39 11.62
N VAL A 138 -2.59 17.69 12.61
CA VAL A 138 -2.05 17.67 13.98
C VAL A 138 -1.10 16.49 14.17
N GLU A 139 0.15 16.82 14.48
CA GLU A 139 1.24 15.85 14.70
C GLU A 139 1.61 15.68 16.19
N ASP A 140 1.07 16.55 17.06
CA ASP A 140 1.28 16.46 18.50
C ASP A 140 0.49 15.29 19.13
N PRO A 141 1.16 14.25 19.64
CA PRO A 141 0.50 13.08 20.22
C PRO A 141 -0.24 13.39 21.53
N SER A 142 -0.02 14.53 22.16
CA SER A 142 -0.78 14.96 23.34
C SER A 142 -2.18 15.46 22.98
N SER A 143 -2.38 15.89 21.75
CA SER A 143 -3.65 16.42 21.27
C SER A 143 -4.69 15.32 21.03
N PRO A 144 -5.96 15.54 21.40
CA PRO A 144 -7.06 14.66 20.99
C PRO A 144 -7.30 14.65 19.47
N PHE A 145 -6.76 15.63 18.74
CA PHE A 145 -6.83 15.74 17.30
C PHE A 145 -5.62 15.15 16.57
N TYR A 146 -4.73 14.43 17.28
CA TYR A 146 -3.58 13.77 16.66
C TYR A 146 -3.97 13.00 15.39
N ASN A 147 -3.17 13.13 14.34
CA ASN A 147 -3.37 12.48 13.04
C ASN A 147 -4.70 12.88 12.34
N THR A 148 -5.15 14.10 12.51
CA THR A 148 -6.37 14.61 11.84
C THR A 148 -6.12 15.93 11.15
N ILE A 149 -6.81 16.14 10.02
CA ILE A 149 -6.92 17.47 9.40
C ILE A 149 -8.07 18.22 10.09
N THR A 150 -7.79 19.39 10.65
CA THR A 150 -8.76 20.19 11.39
C THR A 150 -8.50 21.70 11.23
N LYS A 151 -9.29 22.53 11.91
CA LYS A 151 -9.06 23.96 11.93
C LYS A 151 -8.09 24.34 13.04
N ARG A 152 -7.21 25.29 12.77
CA ARG A 152 -6.29 25.85 13.77
C ARG A 152 -7.03 26.39 14.99
N SER A 153 -8.22 26.98 14.80
CA SER A 153 -9.06 27.50 15.89
C SER A 153 -9.50 26.43 16.90
N ASP A 154 -9.57 25.16 16.47
CA ASP A 154 -10.13 24.08 17.28
C ASP A 154 -9.08 23.44 18.22
N ILE A 155 -7.79 23.68 17.95
CA ILE A 155 -6.67 23.00 18.63
C ILE A 155 -5.80 23.93 19.49
N GLY A 156 -5.99 25.25 19.39
CA GLY A 156 -5.18 26.22 20.16
C GLY A 156 -3.70 26.19 19.79
N ALA A 157 -2.82 26.24 20.78
CA ALA A 157 -1.36 26.33 20.63
C ALA A 157 -0.66 24.95 20.46
N VAL A 158 -1.35 23.96 19.88
CA VAL A 158 -0.82 22.62 19.62
C VAL A 158 0.05 22.63 18.36
N GLU A 159 1.13 21.85 18.34
CA GLU A 159 1.97 21.65 17.15
C GLU A 159 1.17 20.97 16.04
N ALA A 160 1.16 21.62 14.89
CA ALA A 160 0.42 21.14 13.73
C ALA A 160 0.94 21.79 12.44
N ASP A 161 0.99 21.01 11.37
CA ASP A 161 1.46 21.43 10.07
C ASP A 161 0.38 22.28 9.36
N ASP A 162 0.71 23.50 8.91
CA ASP A 162 -0.15 24.29 8.04
C ASP A 162 -0.22 23.63 6.67
N MET A 163 -1.34 23.02 6.36
CA MET A 163 -1.55 22.25 5.13
C MET A 163 -1.40 23.10 3.85
N ARG A 164 -1.47 24.43 3.92
CA ARG A 164 -1.30 25.31 2.77
C ARG A 164 0.13 25.87 2.63
N SER A 165 1.02 25.58 3.57
CA SER A 165 2.41 26.04 3.53
C SER A 165 3.20 25.39 2.37
N SER A 166 2.84 24.19 1.96
CA SER A 166 3.49 23.47 0.87
C SER A 166 2.66 23.44 -0.40
N ALA A 167 3.22 23.91 -1.53
CA ALA A 167 2.58 23.83 -2.83
C ALA A 167 2.30 22.38 -3.28
N LEU A 168 2.96 21.39 -2.68
CA LEU A 168 2.74 19.98 -2.98
C LEU A 168 1.36 19.47 -2.50
N TYR A 169 0.74 20.21 -1.57
CA TYR A 169 -0.60 19.90 -1.04
C TYR A 169 -1.73 20.60 -1.81
N ARG A 170 -1.44 21.29 -2.95
CA ARG A 170 -2.52 21.93 -3.74
C ARG A 170 -3.53 20.92 -4.32
N SER A 171 -3.18 19.63 -4.33
CA SER A 171 -4.08 18.51 -4.56
C SER A 171 -3.57 17.29 -3.79
N GLY A 172 -4.46 16.59 -3.08
CA GLY A 172 -4.08 15.41 -2.31
C GLY A 172 -5.26 14.62 -1.76
N LEU A 173 -4.93 13.51 -1.09
CA LEU A 173 -5.87 12.64 -0.39
C LEU A 173 -5.27 12.27 0.96
N PHE A 174 -6.11 12.32 1.99
CA PHE A 174 -5.77 11.80 3.31
C PHE A 174 -5.71 10.27 3.26
N VAL A 175 -4.71 9.68 3.90
CA VAL A 175 -4.67 8.24 4.15
C VAL A 175 -5.20 8.00 5.56
N ASP A 176 -6.31 7.27 5.66
CA ASP A 176 -6.89 6.88 6.94
C ASP A 176 -6.01 5.82 7.61
N TYR A 177 -4.83 6.27 8.05
CA TYR A 177 -3.81 5.48 8.70
C TYR A 177 -4.11 5.46 10.20
N PRO A 178 -4.55 4.32 10.77
CA PRO A 178 -4.87 4.21 12.18
C PRO A 178 -3.59 4.14 13.01
N SER A 179 -2.98 5.30 13.24
CA SER A 179 -1.75 5.43 14.00
C SER A 179 -1.98 5.23 15.50
N ASP A 180 -0.98 4.69 16.19
CA ASP A 180 -0.94 4.70 17.64
C ASP A 180 -0.15 5.90 18.15
N ARG A 181 -0.85 6.85 18.78
CA ARG A 181 -0.21 8.07 19.31
C ARG A 181 0.66 7.78 20.54
N ALA A 182 0.31 6.78 21.36
CA ALA A 182 1.07 6.46 22.58
C ALA A 182 2.49 6.01 22.26
N THR A 183 2.68 5.29 21.17
CA THR A 183 3.98 4.81 20.67
C THR A 183 4.51 5.65 19.50
N ARG A 184 3.83 6.75 19.14
CA ARG A 184 4.23 7.69 18.08
C ARG A 184 4.50 6.98 16.74
N ARG A 185 3.51 6.26 16.24
CA ARG A 185 3.61 5.43 15.02
C ARG A 185 3.46 6.20 13.71
N GLY A 186 3.60 7.51 13.74
CA GLY A 186 3.50 8.39 12.58
C GLY A 186 2.12 9.00 12.41
N SER A 187 2.05 10.18 11.82
CA SER A 187 0.83 10.95 11.62
C SER A 187 0.83 11.65 10.27
N CYS A 188 -0.31 12.22 9.88
CA CYS A 188 -0.45 13.10 8.73
C CYS A 188 0.07 12.48 7.42
N ILE A 189 -0.32 11.23 7.16
CA ILE A 189 0.05 10.51 5.94
C ILE A 189 -0.91 10.85 4.81
N PHE A 190 -0.36 11.30 3.68
CA PHE A 190 -1.12 11.73 2.51
C PHE A 190 -0.66 11.03 1.23
N ILE A 191 -1.50 11.08 0.22
CA ILE A 191 -1.09 10.99 -1.18
C ILE A 191 -1.11 12.42 -1.70
N HIS A 192 0.01 12.94 -2.19
CA HIS A 192 0.14 14.31 -2.67
C HIS A 192 1.04 14.43 -3.89
N ILE A 193 1.20 15.63 -4.42
CA ILE A 193 2.07 15.90 -5.55
C ILE A 193 3.53 15.75 -5.12
N TRP A 194 4.33 15.00 -5.85
CA TRP A 194 5.76 14.88 -5.59
C TRP A 194 6.53 16.16 -5.95
N SER A 195 7.72 16.32 -5.38
CA SER A 195 8.64 17.38 -5.83
C SER A 195 9.38 17.00 -7.11
N ALA A 196 9.75 15.71 -7.23
CA ALA A 196 10.37 15.12 -8.43
C ALA A 196 10.14 13.59 -8.43
N PRO A 197 10.25 12.92 -9.60
CA PRO A 197 9.99 11.49 -9.74
C PRO A 197 11.00 10.58 -9.04
N ASP A 198 12.12 11.12 -8.59
CA ASP A 198 13.22 10.43 -7.90
C ASP A 198 13.44 10.91 -6.46
N THR A 199 12.62 11.85 -6.00
CA THR A 199 12.75 12.46 -4.68
C THR A 199 11.71 11.91 -3.71
N GLY A 200 12.19 11.16 -2.70
CA GLY A 200 11.34 10.61 -1.64
C GLY A 200 10.75 11.68 -0.73
N THR A 201 9.64 11.35 -0.10
CA THR A 201 8.88 12.21 0.83
C THR A 201 9.37 12.07 2.28
N SER A 202 8.72 12.76 3.21
CA SER A 202 8.95 12.55 4.65
C SER A 202 8.09 11.41 5.25
N GLY A 203 7.29 10.70 4.42
CA GLY A 203 6.44 9.59 4.86
C GLY A 203 5.16 9.42 4.04
N CYS A 204 4.80 10.41 3.23
CA CYS A 204 3.65 10.37 2.34
C CYS A 204 3.94 9.57 1.05
N VAL A 205 2.92 9.38 0.22
CA VAL A 205 3.05 8.88 -1.15
C VAL A 205 3.03 10.07 -2.11
N GLY A 206 4.07 10.23 -2.92
CA GLY A 206 4.20 11.31 -3.90
C GLY A 206 3.93 10.83 -5.33
N LEU A 207 3.19 11.62 -6.11
CA LEU A 207 2.76 11.32 -7.49
C LEU A 207 2.79 12.57 -8.38
N PRO A 208 2.80 12.43 -9.71
CA PRO A 208 2.52 13.55 -10.60
C PRO A 208 1.15 14.16 -10.31
N GLU A 209 1.00 15.49 -10.45
CA GLU A 209 -0.24 16.20 -10.13
C GLU A 209 -1.48 15.61 -10.83
N ALA A 210 -1.41 15.41 -12.14
CA ALA A 210 -2.51 14.82 -12.91
C ALA A 210 -2.93 13.43 -12.38
N ARG A 211 -1.98 12.68 -11.79
CA ARG A 211 -2.27 11.39 -11.18
C ARG A 211 -2.95 11.53 -9.83
N VAL A 212 -2.54 12.49 -9.01
CA VAL A 212 -3.23 12.81 -7.74
C VAL A 212 -4.70 13.18 -8.01
N GLU A 213 -4.96 14.05 -9.01
CA GLU A 213 -6.31 14.44 -9.41
C GLU A 213 -7.14 13.25 -9.91
N ALA A 214 -6.56 12.37 -10.73
CA ALA A 214 -7.22 11.14 -11.18
C ALA A 214 -7.54 10.20 -10.01
N LEU A 215 -6.67 10.11 -8.98
CA LEU A 215 -6.93 9.34 -7.78
C LEU A 215 -8.04 9.94 -6.92
N GLN A 216 -8.16 11.25 -6.83
CA GLN A 216 -9.29 11.90 -6.15
C GLN A 216 -10.63 11.46 -6.77
N GLU A 217 -10.69 11.29 -8.08
CA GLU A 217 -11.89 10.77 -8.76
C GLU A 217 -12.04 9.26 -8.57
N PHE A 218 -10.97 8.50 -8.75
CA PHE A 218 -10.97 7.05 -8.58
C PHE A 218 -11.42 6.63 -7.18
N SER A 219 -11.05 7.39 -6.14
CA SER A 219 -11.30 7.05 -4.73
C SER A 219 -12.69 7.48 -4.21
N ARG A 220 -13.48 8.23 -4.98
CA ARG A 220 -14.81 8.75 -4.55
C ARG A 220 -15.80 7.68 -4.07
N ALA A 221 -15.74 6.49 -4.61
CA ALA A 221 -16.60 5.37 -4.22
C ALA A 221 -16.01 4.51 -3.09
N GLY A 222 -14.96 5.01 -2.44
CA GLY A 222 -14.15 4.27 -1.50
C GLY A 222 -13.08 3.45 -2.19
N ALA A 223 -11.86 3.51 -1.67
CA ALA A 223 -10.73 2.73 -2.17
C ALA A 223 -9.84 2.33 -0.99
N VAL A 224 -9.12 1.23 -1.16
CA VAL A 224 -8.02 0.83 -0.28
C VAL A 224 -6.70 1.20 -0.95
N LEU A 225 -5.78 1.75 -0.16
CA LEU A 225 -4.38 1.94 -0.49
C LEU A 225 -3.61 0.77 0.12
N ALA A 226 -2.95 -0.02 -0.71
CA ALA A 226 -1.98 -1.01 -0.27
C ALA A 226 -0.58 -0.47 -0.57
N ILE A 227 0.28 -0.43 0.43
CA ILE A 227 1.68 0.01 0.30
C ILE A 227 2.55 -1.14 0.79
N LEU A 228 3.28 -1.78 -0.12
CA LEU A 228 4.02 -2.99 0.20
C LEU A 228 5.37 -3.04 -0.51
N PRO A 229 6.42 -3.59 0.12
CA PRO A 229 7.60 -4.01 -0.62
C PRO A 229 7.28 -5.27 -1.43
N ALA A 230 7.89 -5.46 -2.57
CA ALA A 230 7.71 -6.66 -3.40
C ALA A 230 8.03 -7.95 -2.63
N THR A 231 8.95 -7.89 -1.70
CA THR A 231 9.35 -9.00 -0.83
C THR A 231 8.25 -9.49 0.12
N ALA A 232 7.22 -8.67 0.38
CA ALA A 232 6.10 -9.03 1.26
C ALA A 232 4.86 -9.57 0.51
N PHE A 233 4.88 -9.62 -0.82
CA PHE A 233 3.69 -10.02 -1.61
C PHE A 233 3.20 -11.43 -1.30
N ASP A 234 4.10 -12.37 -1.08
CA ASP A 234 3.76 -13.76 -0.78
C ASP A 234 2.94 -13.91 0.51
N ARG A 235 3.08 -12.98 1.44
CA ARG A 235 2.28 -12.94 2.69
C ARG A 235 0.79 -12.65 2.42
N PHE A 236 0.47 -12.03 1.27
CA PHE A 236 -0.87 -11.58 0.89
C PHE A 236 -1.32 -12.09 -0.48
N GLN A 237 -0.64 -13.08 -1.07
CA GLN A 237 -0.87 -13.53 -2.45
C GLN A 237 -2.31 -13.98 -2.74
N SER A 238 -3.03 -14.49 -1.74
CA SER A 238 -4.46 -14.88 -1.88
C SER A 238 -5.41 -13.67 -1.96
N CYS A 239 -4.95 -12.48 -1.56
CA CYS A 239 -5.74 -11.26 -1.41
C CYS A 239 -5.46 -10.20 -2.46
N LEU A 240 -4.25 -10.19 -2.97
CA LEU A 240 -3.75 -9.21 -3.93
C LEU A 240 -3.89 -9.71 -5.37
N PRO A 241 -4.00 -8.81 -6.35
CA PRO A 241 -3.79 -9.19 -7.74
C PRO A 241 -2.35 -9.71 -7.92
N VAL A 242 -2.16 -10.69 -8.79
CA VAL A 242 -0.81 -11.16 -9.14
C VAL A 242 0.00 -9.97 -9.65
N PRO A 243 1.15 -9.64 -9.04
CA PRO A 243 1.98 -8.55 -9.51
C PRO A 243 2.45 -8.85 -10.93
N LEU A 244 2.47 -7.83 -11.78
CA LEU A 244 3.30 -7.95 -12.98
C LEU A 244 4.77 -7.94 -12.54
N PRO A 245 5.64 -8.70 -13.21
CA PRO A 245 7.07 -8.46 -13.07
C PRO A 245 7.29 -6.96 -13.27
N SER A 246 7.95 -6.31 -12.30
CA SER A 246 8.31 -4.90 -12.36
C SER A 246 8.97 -4.67 -13.72
N ALA A 247 8.49 -3.70 -14.49
CA ALA A 247 9.22 -3.25 -15.67
C ALA A 247 10.61 -2.84 -15.14
N ARG A 248 11.63 -3.65 -15.46
CA ARG A 248 13.01 -3.28 -15.14
C ARG A 248 13.22 -1.88 -15.71
N PRO A 249 13.86 -0.96 -14.98
CA PRO A 249 14.38 0.23 -15.61
C PRO A 249 15.17 -0.26 -16.82
N ARG A 250 14.91 0.26 -18.01
CA ARG A 250 15.74 -0.05 -19.18
C ARG A 250 17.14 0.41 -18.81
N GLU A 251 18.04 -0.54 -18.62
CA GLU A 251 19.45 -0.23 -18.59
C GLU A 251 19.74 0.48 -19.91
N SER A 252 20.37 1.64 -19.82
CA SER A 252 20.81 2.41 -20.96
C SER A 252 21.88 1.58 -21.69
N GLY A 253 21.46 0.73 -22.64
CA GLY A 253 22.39 -0.17 -23.34
C GLY A 253 21.72 -1.30 -24.14
N ASP A 254 20.42 -1.54 -24.01
CA ASP A 254 19.77 -2.54 -24.85
C ASP A 254 19.63 -2.01 -26.29
N PRO A 255 20.25 -2.67 -27.30
CA PRO A 255 20.09 -2.26 -28.69
C PRO A 255 18.65 -2.48 -29.10
N ALA A 256 18.03 -1.44 -29.66
CA ALA A 256 16.71 -1.50 -30.24
C ALA A 256 16.66 -2.65 -31.26
N LEU A 257 15.85 -3.67 -31.02
CA LEU A 257 15.46 -4.62 -32.05
C LEU A 257 14.70 -3.86 -33.11
N GLY A 258 15.41 -3.54 -34.23
CA GLY A 258 14.87 -2.88 -35.39
C GLY A 258 13.77 -3.73 -36.01
N LEU A 259 12.51 -3.32 -35.81
CA LEU A 259 11.42 -3.73 -36.70
C LEU A 259 11.60 -3.02 -38.03
N GLY A 260 12.32 -3.68 -38.93
CA GLY A 260 12.37 -3.28 -40.34
C GLY A 260 10.99 -3.42 -40.96
N PHE A 261 10.35 -2.31 -41.28
CA PHE A 261 9.25 -2.29 -42.21
C PHE A 261 9.83 -2.33 -43.64
N PRO A 262 9.38 -3.22 -44.53
CA PRO A 262 9.78 -3.18 -45.91
C PRO A 262 9.12 -1.97 -46.58
N LEU A 263 9.94 -1.08 -47.15
CA LEU A 263 9.50 -0.04 -48.05
C LEU A 263 8.98 -0.73 -49.32
N SER A 264 7.68 -0.69 -49.58
CA SER A 264 7.09 -0.98 -50.86
C SER A 264 7.49 0.15 -51.84
N ARG A 265 8.17 -0.24 -52.91
CA ARG A 265 8.35 0.59 -54.10
C ARG A 265 7.05 0.51 -54.91
N GLU A 266 6.43 1.65 -55.17
CA GLU A 266 5.98 2.13 -56.49
C GLU A 266 5.51 3.57 -56.38
#